data_3704c327889a4305db41ac7d3140236f
#
_entry.id   3704c327889a4305db41ac7d3140236f
#
_cell.length_a   1.000
_cell.length_b   1.000
_cell.length_c   1.000
_cell.angle_alpha   90.00
_cell.angle_beta   90.00
_cell.angle_gamma   90.00
#
_symmetry.space_group_name_H-M   'P 1'
#
loop_
_entity.id
_entity.type
_entity.pdbx_description
1 polymer ?
#
loop_
_entity_poly.entity_id
_entity_poly.type
_entity_poly.pdbx_seq_one_letter_code
_entity_poly.pdbx_strand_id
1 'polypeptide(L)'
;MSTPAQNTYDEFRYNNLPILQTHPGRLWVLAKLAGLEPVPVETCRVLELGTSEAANIIGMAVTLPDAQFTGVDLAGEPLARGQRVIDDLGLHNVRLLRMNLLEIDESLGTFDYILTHGIYGWTPPEVGAKVLEIAQRCLTPDGIAFVSYNTHPSGHIRRLVRDMMLYHAGRFENPVERLQHARTFLKVLALGRPEPDPFDAAAADYARVLLEHTDSALFHDDLAPVYEPVYFHKFVAHAKAHGLQYMGEASGYDTPRNLKSEALEAVRGMAAGDAIAEQQYFDFLRMRGFRKSLLCRQEKKLEAEWSAARVVGCYATTAANEDPDGAFSSADRIRLTTTHPVPIEYMRRLIESRPVALRVGPEEAHVALELFKVGIIELQAAPGIAAVGGDKPCASPLVRYQAEHAQSLVTTLSHRAIEIEGEEARRMLTLLDGTRDREALCAAMDCTRERLDTELRMLGRLGMLIA
;
A
#
# COMPACT_ATOMS: atom_id res chain seq x y z
N MET A 1 18.79 29.57 17.89
CA MET A 1 18.07 28.35 18.29
C MET A 1 16.71 28.46 17.61
N SER A 2 16.53 27.83 16.45
CA SER A 2 15.25 27.79 15.77
C SER A 2 14.33 26.88 16.58
N THR A 3 13.17 27.41 16.98
CA THR A 3 12.04 26.64 17.53
C THR A 3 11.80 25.44 16.62
N PRO A 4 11.61 24.20 17.14
CA PRO A 4 11.24 23.08 16.30
C PRO A 4 9.99 23.49 15.53
N ALA A 5 10.01 23.38 14.22
CA ALA A 5 8.83 23.62 13.40
C ALA A 5 7.71 22.72 13.99
N GLN A 6 6.60 23.35 14.39
CA GLN A 6 5.45 22.66 14.94
C GLN A 6 5.03 21.61 13.92
N ASN A 7 5.01 20.34 14.32
CA ASN A 7 4.75 19.25 13.39
C ASN A 7 3.23 19.20 13.13
N THR A 8 2.80 19.50 11.93
CA THR A 8 1.38 19.52 11.54
C THR A 8 0.64 18.22 11.81
N TYR A 9 1.37 17.11 11.90
CA TYR A 9 0.82 15.77 12.27
C TYR A 9 0.46 15.65 13.76
N ASP A 10 0.99 16.51 14.62
CA ASP A 10 0.57 16.62 16.01
C ASP A 10 -0.74 17.42 16.14
N GLU A 11 -1.04 18.30 15.17
CA GLU A 11 -2.21 19.20 15.19
C GLU A 11 -3.44 18.61 14.49
N PHE A 12 -3.24 17.89 13.39
CA PHE A 12 -4.32 17.29 12.60
C PHE A 12 -4.01 15.82 12.32
N ARG A 13 -4.91 14.91 12.76
CA ARG A 13 -4.69 13.48 12.64
C ARG A 13 -4.62 13.04 11.17
N TYR A 14 -3.57 12.35 10.79
CA TYR A 14 -3.45 11.66 9.50
C TYR A 14 -4.05 10.24 9.61
N ASN A 15 -4.88 9.84 8.65
CA ASN A 15 -5.39 8.48 8.59
C ASN A 15 -4.28 7.52 8.14
N ASN A 16 -3.63 6.89 9.11
CA ASN A 16 -2.59 5.89 8.84
C ASN A 16 -3.26 4.53 8.57
N LEU A 17 -3.00 3.97 7.39
CA LEU A 17 -3.63 2.74 6.89
C LEU A 17 -2.57 1.72 6.48
N PRO A 18 -2.90 0.41 6.49
CA PRO A 18 -2.03 -0.61 5.93
C PRO A 18 -1.85 -0.40 4.43
N ILE A 19 -0.64 -0.65 3.94
CA ILE A 19 -0.27 -0.52 2.53
C ILE A 19 0.12 -1.89 2.01
N LEU A 20 -0.80 -2.58 1.33
CA LEU A 20 -0.62 -3.94 0.85
C LEU A 20 0.72 -4.16 0.13
N GLN A 21 1.15 -3.18 -0.69
CA GLN A 21 2.36 -3.30 -1.50
C GLN A 21 3.66 -3.27 -0.68
N THR A 22 3.60 -2.91 0.61
CA THR A 22 4.77 -2.92 1.51
C THR A 22 4.90 -4.20 2.32
N HIS A 23 3.90 -5.11 2.27
CA HIS A 23 3.92 -6.33 3.06
C HIS A 23 5.10 -7.24 2.66
N PRO A 24 5.93 -7.71 3.62
CA PRO A 24 7.11 -8.53 3.34
C PRO A 24 6.81 -9.76 2.49
N GLY A 25 5.69 -10.43 2.73
CA GLY A 25 5.27 -11.61 1.95
C GLY A 25 5.14 -11.35 0.46
N ARG A 26 4.70 -10.14 0.07
CA ARG A 26 4.61 -9.70 -1.32
C ARG A 26 5.97 -9.27 -1.87
N LEU A 27 6.71 -8.46 -1.09
CA LEU A 27 8.03 -7.98 -1.47
C LEU A 27 9.01 -9.15 -1.71
N TRP A 28 8.91 -10.20 -0.90
CA TRP A 28 9.67 -11.43 -1.04
C TRP A 28 9.47 -12.08 -2.41
N VAL A 29 8.20 -12.18 -2.88
CA VAL A 29 7.91 -12.74 -4.21
C VAL A 29 8.52 -11.89 -5.32
N LEU A 30 8.41 -10.56 -5.22
CA LEU A 30 8.99 -9.64 -6.20
C LEU A 30 10.52 -9.72 -6.23
N ALA A 31 11.16 -9.88 -5.05
CA ALA A 31 12.60 -10.13 -4.94
C ALA A 31 13.01 -11.43 -5.65
N LYS A 32 12.31 -12.51 -5.38
CA LYS A 32 12.57 -13.80 -6.03
C LYS A 32 12.41 -13.72 -7.54
N LEU A 33 11.36 -13.06 -8.02
CA LEU A 33 11.13 -12.86 -9.45
C LEU A 33 12.24 -12.02 -10.09
N ALA A 34 12.82 -11.08 -9.35
CA ALA A 34 13.94 -10.27 -9.78
C ALA A 34 15.31 -10.98 -9.68
N GLY A 35 15.38 -12.21 -9.17
CA GLY A 35 16.61 -12.97 -9.06
C GLY A 35 17.35 -12.87 -7.73
N LEU A 36 16.77 -12.21 -6.72
CA LEU A 36 17.33 -12.16 -5.37
C LEU A 36 16.96 -13.40 -4.55
N GLU A 37 17.69 -13.61 -3.45
CA GLU A 37 17.40 -14.68 -2.48
C GLU A 37 17.08 -14.07 -1.10
N PRO A 38 15.86 -13.51 -0.95
CA PRO A 38 15.46 -12.85 0.28
C PRO A 38 15.29 -13.86 1.42
N VAL A 39 15.51 -13.40 2.67
CA VAL A 39 15.31 -14.22 3.87
C VAL A 39 13.84 -14.65 4.01
N PRO A 40 13.55 -15.74 4.76
CA PRO A 40 12.19 -16.13 5.10
C PRO A 40 11.43 -14.98 5.78
N VAL A 41 10.19 -14.73 5.36
CA VAL A 41 9.39 -13.60 5.85
C VAL A 41 9.03 -13.72 7.32
N GLU A 42 8.97 -14.94 7.84
CA GLU A 42 8.66 -15.25 9.23
C GLU A 42 9.70 -14.69 10.22
N THR A 43 10.94 -14.49 9.77
CA THR A 43 12.06 -14.01 10.61
C THR A 43 12.69 -12.72 10.09
N CYS A 44 12.05 -12.06 9.15
CA CYS A 44 12.59 -10.85 8.53
C CYS A 44 12.61 -9.65 9.49
N ARG A 45 13.48 -8.70 9.17
CA ARG A 45 13.60 -7.42 9.87
C ARG A 45 13.13 -6.30 8.96
N VAL A 46 12.16 -5.53 9.43
CA VAL A 46 11.53 -4.44 8.68
C VAL A 46 11.78 -3.11 9.37
N LEU A 47 12.22 -2.11 8.62
CA LEU A 47 12.32 -0.72 9.04
C LEU A 47 11.32 0.11 8.25
N GLU A 48 10.46 0.86 8.94
CA GLU A 48 9.58 1.84 8.31
C GLU A 48 10.00 3.27 8.69
N LEU A 49 10.33 4.07 7.69
CA LEU A 49 10.73 5.46 7.83
C LEU A 49 9.51 6.37 7.60
N GLY A 50 9.17 7.18 8.61
CA GLY A 50 7.93 7.98 8.61
C GLY A 50 6.71 7.13 8.94
N THR A 51 6.79 6.33 10.02
CA THR A 51 5.78 5.33 10.38
C THR A 51 4.47 5.92 10.93
N SER A 52 4.45 7.19 11.35
CA SER A 52 3.29 7.85 11.96
C SER A 52 2.74 7.05 13.16
N GLU A 53 1.46 6.63 13.12
CA GLU A 53 0.83 5.77 14.15
C GLU A 53 1.22 4.28 14.01
N ALA A 54 2.14 3.93 13.12
CA ALA A 54 2.63 2.58 12.85
C ALA A 54 1.55 1.56 12.41
N ALA A 55 0.39 2.00 11.94
CA ALA A 55 -0.71 1.11 11.55
C ALA A 55 -0.28 0.09 10.47
N ASN A 56 0.64 0.48 9.58
CA ASN A 56 1.18 -0.38 8.54
C ASN A 56 2.00 -1.55 9.15
N ILE A 57 3.01 -1.26 9.98
CA ILE A 57 3.85 -2.32 10.58
C ILE A 57 3.15 -3.08 11.71
N ILE A 58 2.20 -2.49 12.43
CA ILE A 58 1.36 -3.20 13.41
C ILE A 58 0.54 -4.29 12.71
N GLY A 59 -0.08 -3.97 11.56
CA GLY A 59 -0.81 -4.98 10.77
C GLY A 59 0.07 -6.14 10.30
N MET A 60 1.33 -5.86 9.93
CA MET A 60 2.31 -6.90 9.58
C MET A 60 2.73 -7.72 10.79
N ALA A 61 2.99 -7.08 11.93
CA ALA A 61 3.44 -7.71 13.16
C ALA A 61 2.43 -8.73 13.72
N VAL A 62 1.13 -8.45 13.58
CA VAL A 62 0.06 -9.40 13.95
C VAL A 62 0.09 -10.66 13.09
N THR A 63 0.47 -10.54 11.82
CA THR A 63 0.49 -11.69 10.89
C THR A 63 1.84 -12.42 10.83
N LEU A 64 2.91 -11.79 11.31
CA LEU A 64 4.29 -12.29 11.29
C LEU A 64 4.91 -12.15 12.70
N PRO A 65 4.51 -12.97 13.68
CA PRO A 65 4.87 -12.78 15.10
C PRO A 65 6.37 -12.96 15.40
N ASP A 66 7.10 -13.71 14.57
CA ASP A 66 8.54 -13.96 14.75
C ASP A 66 9.41 -12.96 13.97
N ALA A 67 8.84 -12.18 13.04
CA ALA A 67 9.52 -11.09 12.35
C ALA A 67 9.67 -9.86 13.27
N GLN A 68 10.64 -9.00 13.00
CA GLN A 68 10.94 -7.82 13.82
C GLN A 68 10.64 -6.53 13.03
N PHE A 69 9.90 -5.64 13.65
CA PHE A 69 9.47 -4.37 13.02
C PHE A 69 10.00 -3.18 13.81
N THR A 70 10.63 -2.25 13.11
CA THR A 70 11.09 -0.97 13.69
C THR A 70 10.43 0.16 12.91
N GLY A 71 9.68 1.02 13.60
CA GLY A 71 9.10 2.23 13.04
C GLY A 71 9.82 3.47 13.56
N VAL A 72 10.15 4.40 12.67
CA VAL A 72 10.80 5.67 13.02
C VAL A 72 9.94 6.83 12.54
N ASP A 73 9.69 7.80 13.41
CA ASP A 73 9.02 9.05 13.07
C ASP A 73 9.52 10.21 13.93
N LEU A 74 9.37 11.43 13.45
CA LEU A 74 9.67 12.66 14.20
C LEU A 74 8.51 13.07 15.12
N ALA A 75 7.27 12.76 14.71
CA ALA A 75 6.04 13.17 15.37
C ALA A 75 5.78 12.32 16.62
N GLY A 76 5.76 12.96 17.80
CA GLY A 76 5.63 12.27 19.07
C GLY A 76 4.22 11.75 19.34
N GLU A 77 3.19 12.54 19.04
CA GLU A 77 1.81 12.17 19.30
C GLU A 77 1.31 10.97 18.47
N PRO A 78 1.58 10.90 17.14
CA PRO A 78 1.29 9.69 16.37
C PRO A 78 1.99 8.43 16.93
N LEU A 79 3.29 8.52 17.22
CA LEU A 79 4.04 7.40 17.82
C LEU A 79 3.43 6.94 19.15
N ALA A 80 3.02 7.88 20.01
CA ALA A 80 2.38 7.55 21.29
C ALA A 80 1.03 6.84 21.09
N ARG A 81 0.27 7.19 20.04
CA ARG A 81 -0.95 6.46 19.67
C ARG A 81 -0.64 5.04 19.19
N GLY A 82 0.35 4.88 18.32
CA GLY A 82 0.81 3.58 17.86
C GLY A 82 1.32 2.69 19.01
N GLN A 83 2.08 3.26 19.95
CA GLN A 83 2.58 2.54 21.11
C GLN A 83 1.45 1.99 21.99
N ARG A 84 0.37 2.76 22.19
CA ARG A 84 -0.80 2.24 22.93
C ARG A 84 -1.41 1.00 22.24
N VAL A 85 -1.54 1.02 20.92
CA VAL A 85 -2.05 -0.16 20.17
C VAL A 85 -1.12 -1.36 20.36
N ILE A 86 0.19 -1.16 20.32
CA ILE A 86 1.19 -2.22 20.53
C ILE A 86 1.08 -2.81 21.94
N ASP A 87 0.95 -1.95 22.95
CA ASP A 87 0.84 -2.35 24.35
C ASP A 87 -0.47 -3.11 24.63
N ASP A 88 -1.60 -2.59 24.13
CA ASP A 88 -2.93 -3.18 24.30
C ASP A 88 -3.05 -4.54 23.59
N LEU A 89 -2.40 -4.72 22.44
CA LEU A 89 -2.35 -5.98 21.71
C LEU A 89 -1.26 -6.94 22.24
N GLY A 90 -0.39 -6.50 23.14
CA GLY A 90 0.73 -7.29 23.67
C GLY A 90 1.76 -7.68 22.60
N LEU A 91 2.00 -6.83 21.61
CA LEU A 91 2.97 -7.10 20.55
C LEU A 91 4.40 -6.88 21.06
N HIS A 92 5.24 -7.91 20.96
CA HIS A 92 6.62 -7.88 21.43
C HIS A 92 7.65 -7.73 20.29
N ASN A 93 7.18 -7.74 19.05
CA ASN A 93 7.98 -7.71 17.85
C ASN A 93 7.93 -6.35 17.10
N VAL A 94 7.39 -5.30 17.74
CA VAL A 94 7.36 -3.93 17.19
C VAL A 94 8.10 -2.99 18.13
N ARG A 95 8.97 -2.17 17.57
CA ARG A 95 9.71 -1.12 18.26
C ARG A 95 9.47 0.22 17.58
N LEU A 96 9.03 1.23 18.32
CA LEU A 96 8.86 2.60 17.82
C LEU A 96 9.97 3.53 18.35
N LEU A 97 10.49 4.37 17.48
CA LEU A 97 11.57 5.31 17.81
C LEU A 97 11.17 6.73 17.36
N ARG A 98 11.17 7.66 18.30
CA ARG A 98 11.09 9.08 17.97
C ARG A 98 12.47 9.60 17.60
N MET A 99 12.72 9.81 16.31
CA MET A 99 14.02 10.18 15.79
C MET A 99 13.87 10.99 14.49
N ASN A 100 14.77 11.95 14.29
CA ASN A 100 14.90 12.63 12.99
C ASN A 100 15.59 11.69 12.00
N LEU A 101 15.01 11.52 10.81
CA LEU A 101 15.60 10.66 9.77
C LEU A 101 17.04 11.06 9.42
N LEU A 102 17.37 12.35 9.50
CA LEU A 102 18.72 12.86 9.23
C LEU A 102 19.78 12.36 10.23
N GLU A 103 19.36 11.89 11.41
CA GLU A 103 20.23 11.37 12.48
C GLU A 103 20.43 9.86 12.41
N ILE A 104 19.69 9.14 11.55
CA ILE A 104 19.82 7.71 11.40
C ILE A 104 21.14 7.34 10.73
N ASP A 105 21.85 6.40 11.35
CA ASP A 105 23.06 5.79 10.82
C ASP A 105 22.99 4.24 10.93
N GLU A 106 24.08 3.57 10.59
CA GLU A 106 24.21 2.12 10.61
C GLU A 106 24.11 1.49 12.02
N SER A 107 24.19 2.27 13.08
CA SER A 107 24.01 1.77 14.46
C SER A 107 22.58 1.30 14.74
N LEU A 108 21.61 1.75 13.93
CA LEU A 108 20.22 1.27 13.99
C LEU A 108 20.11 -0.23 13.63
N GLY A 109 21.09 -0.76 12.91
CA GLY A 109 21.17 -2.17 12.51
C GLY A 109 20.92 -2.38 11.01
N THR A 110 20.72 -3.64 10.63
CA THR A 110 20.45 -4.04 9.25
C THR A 110 19.06 -4.63 9.11
N PHE A 111 18.43 -4.38 7.95
CA PHE A 111 17.05 -4.75 7.68
C PHE A 111 16.91 -5.43 6.32
N ASP A 112 15.97 -6.34 6.25
CA ASP A 112 15.66 -7.07 5.02
C ASP A 112 14.70 -6.28 4.13
N TYR A 113 13.86 -5.45 4.78
CA TYR A 113 12.95 -4.53 4.09
C TYR A 113 13.03 -3.15 4.74
N ILE A 114 13.24 -2.11 3.93
CA ILE A 114 13.16 -0.71 4.36
C ILE A 114 12.02 -0.05 3.60
N LEU A 115 11.03 0.43 4.34
CA LEU A 115 9.78 0.96 3.80
C LEU A 115 9.73 2.48 3.99
N THR A 116 9.45 3.20 2.92
CA THR A 116 9.31 4.67 2.94
C THR A 116 8.11 5.06 2.10
N HIS A 117 7.02 5.44 2.77
CA HIS A 117 5.80 5.91 2.11
C HIS A 117 5.47 7.33 2.53
N GLY A 118 5.23 8.22 1.55
CA GLY A 118 4.86 9.61 1.83
C GLY A 118 5.99 10.48 2.40
N ILE A 119 7.27 10.13 2.21
CA ILE A 119 8.43 10.90 2.66
C ILE A 119 9.17 11.54 1.48
N TYR A 120 9.59 10.72 0.50
CA TYR A 120 10.35 11.21 -0.65
C TYR A 120 9.50 12.17 -1.50
N GLY A 121 9.97 13.42 -1.65
CA GLY A 121 9.24 14.48 -2.36
C GLY A 121 8.15 15.20 -1.52
N TRP A 122 7.94 14.79 -0.26
CA TRP A 122 7.06 15.44 0.72
C TRP A 122 7.84 16.12 1.86
N THR A 123 9.13 15.93 1.88
CA THR A 123 10.08 16.50 2.82
C THR A 123 11.17 17.24 2.06
N PRO A 124 11.98 18.07 2.72
CA PRO A 124 13.12 18.72 2.09
C PRO A 124 14.04 17.72 1.35
N PRO A 125 14.68 18.13 0.25
CA PRO A 125 15.48 17.24 -0.61
C PRO A 125 16.57 16.44 0.12
N GLU A 126 17.16 17.01 1.18
CA GLU A 126 18.16 16.34 2.02
C GLU A 126 17.60 15.13 2.76
N VAL A 127 16.31 15.14 3.13
CA VAL A 127 15.64 13.97 3.73
C VAL A 127 15.45 12.87 2.69
N GLY A 128 15.07 13.24 1.46
CA GLY A 128 14.98 12.27 0.35
C GLY A 128 16.34 11.61 0.04
N ALA A 129 17.43 12.36 0.06
CA ALA A 129 18.79 11.84 -0.09
C ALA A 129 19.16 10.90 1.08
N LYS A 130 18.79 11.29 2.30
CA LYS A 130 19.03 10.50 3.52
C LYS A 130 18.28 9.17 3.51
N VAL A 131 17.05 9.11 2.99
CA VAL A 131 16.29 7.87 2.80
C VAL A 131 17.08 6.88 1.93
N LEU A 132 17.67 7.35 0.83
CA LEU A 132 18.49 6.50 -0.05
C LEU A 132 19.80 6.09 0.62
N GLU A 133 20.43 6.96 1.40
CA GLU A 133 21.62 6.64 2.20
C GLU A 133 21.31 5.57 3.24
N ILE A 134 20.20 5.68 3.99
CA ILE A 134 19.77 4.68 4.97
C ILE A 134 19.52 3.33 4.27
N ALA A 135 18.83 3.34 3.13
CA ALA A 135 18.61 2.13 2.35
C ALA A 135 19.94 1.47 1.93
N GLN A 136 20.90 2.25 1.45
CA GLN A 136 22.20 1.71 1.06
C GLN A 136 22.99 1.13 2.25
N ARG A 137 22.99 1.78 3.40
CA ARG A 137 23.80 1.38 4.56
C ARG A 137 23.15 0.26 5.38
N CYS A 138 21.82 0.31 5.52
CA CYS A 138 21.10 -0.55 6.44
C CYS A 138 20.39 -1.73 5.77
N LEU A 139 20.35 -1.86 4.43
CA LEU A 139 19.84 -3.07 3.78
C LEU A 139 20.79 -4.24 3.95
N THR A 140 20.23 -5.43 4.20
CA THR A 140 20.95 -6.70 4.04
C THR A 140 21.34 -6.92 2.56
N PRO A 141 22.24 -7.84 2.23
CA PRO A 141 22.70 -8.03 0.85
C PRO A 141 21.58 -8.29 -0.16
N ASP A 142 20.53 -9.03 0.20
CA ASP A 142 19.36 -9.31 -0.67
C ASP A 142 18.10 -8.56 -0.20
N GLY A 143 18.31 -7.50 0.61
CA GLY A 143 17.23 -6.65 1.11
C GLY A 143 16.67 -5.72 0.05
N ILE A 144 15.44 -5.25 0.29
CA ILE A 144 14.68 -4.39 -0.61
C ILE A 144 14.28 -3.10 0.10
N ALA A 145 14.48 -1.96 -0.57
CA ALA A 145 13.87 -0.70 -0.18
C ALA A 145 12.63 -0.43 -1.04
N PHE A 146 11.52 -0.15 -0.39
CA PHE A 146 10.30 0.39 -1.00
C PHE A 146 10.29 1.90 -0.81
N VAL A 147 10.20 2.64 -1.90
CA VAL A 147 10.10 4.12 -1.87
C VAL A 147 8.93 4.56 -2.72
N SER A 148 7.97 5.25 -2.10
CA SER A 148 6.89 5.88 -2.85
C SER A 148 7.13 7.38 -3.03
N TYR A 149 6.71 7.91 -4.18
CA TYR A 149 6.85 9.32 -4.51
C TYR A 149 5.88 9.76 -5.60
N ASN A 150 5.56 11.06 -5.57
CA ASN A 150 4.83 11.67 -6.67
C ASN A 150 5.76 11.88 -7.87
N THR A 151 5.22 11.65 -9.08
CA THR A 151 6.00 11.73 -10.31
C THR A 151 5.36 12.66 -11.34
N HIS A 152 6.18 13.14 -12.25
CA HIS A 152 5.74 13.81 -13.47
C HIS A 152 5.43 12.78 -14.57
N PRO A 153 4.46 13.11 -15.48
CA PRO A 153 3.96 14.44 -15.81
C PRO A 153 2.75 14.90 -14.97
N SER A 154 1.95 14.02 -14.37
CA SER A 154 0.75 14.41 -13.62
C SER A 154 1.04 15.34 -12.44
N GLY A 155 2.23 15.24 -11.85
CA GLY A 155 2.69 16.13 -10.80
C GLY A 155 2.65 17.63 -11.18
N HIS A 156 2.74 17.97 -12.46
CA HIS A 156 2.61 19.37 -12.92
C HIS A 156 1.18 19.88 -12.75
N ILE A 157 0.18 19.07 -13.09
CA ILE A 157 -1.25 19.46 -12.95
C ILE A 157 -1.59 19.61 -11.46
N ARG A 158 -1.15 18.67 -10.63
CA ARG A 158 -1.35 18.77 -9.18
C ARG A 158 -0.70 20.03 -8.61
N ARG A 159 0.53 20.34 -8.99
CA ARG A 159 1.24 21.56 -8.55
C ARG A 159 0.47 22.80 -8.96
N LEU A 160 0.02 22.89 -10.20
CA LEU A 160 -0.76 24.01 -10.69
C LEU A 160 -1.99 24.30 -9.80
N VAL A 161 -2.80 23.29 -9.54
CA VAL A 161 -4.03 23.44 -8.73
C VAL A 161 -3.68 23.73 -7.26
N ARG A 162 -2.63 23.10 -6.72
CA ARG A 162 -2.12 23.39 -5.37
C ARG A 162 -1.71 24.83 -5.22
N ASP A 163 -0.92 25.37 -6.15
CA ASP A 163 -0.41 26.75 -6.07
C ASP A 163 -1.58 27.76 -6.06
N MET A 164 -2.60 27.52 -6.90
CA MET A 164 -3.82 28.34 -6.91
C MET A 164 -4.58 28.24 -5.58
N MET A 165 -4.74 27.03 -5.04
CA MET A 165 -5.43 26.77 -3.77
C MET A 165 -4.67 27.38 -2.59
N LEU A 166 -3.36 27.22 -2.53
CA LEU A 166 -2.47 27.76 -1.49
C LEU A 166 -2.44 29.30 -1.50
N TYR A 167 -2.54 29.93 -2.68
CA TYR A 167 -2.66 31.39 -2.79
C TYR A 167 -3.89 31.90 -2.03
N HIS A 168 -5.01 31.18 -2.06
CA HIS A 168 -6.20 31.55 -1.31
C HIS A 168 -6.14 31.11 0.16
N ALA A 169 -5.88 29.83 0.40
CA ALA A 169 -5.89 29.20 1.72
C ALA A 169 -4.73 29.66 2.62
N GLY A 170 -3.59 30.06 2.05
CA GLY A 170 -2.42 30.55 2.80
C GLY A 170 -2.62 31.87 3.53
N ARG A 171 -3.77 32.54 3.37
CA ARG A 171 -4.15 33.73 4.13
C ARG A 171 -4.70 33.43 5.53
N PHE A 172 -4.96 32.16 5.83
CA PHE A 172 -5.58 31.69 7.07
C PHE A 172 -4.55 30.87 7.86
N GLU A 173 -4.37 31.21 9.14
CA GLU A 173 -3.43 30.53 10.03
C GLU A 173 -4.08 29.30 10.68
N ASN A 174 -5.37 29.40 11.03
CA ASN A 174 -6.10 28.30 11.66
C ASN A 174 -6.25 27.11 10.69
N PRO A 175 -5.79 25.89 11.05
CA PRO A 175 -5.83 24.72 10.17
C PRO A 175 -7.21 24.39 9.63
N VAL A 176 -8.26 24.49 10.44
CA VAL A 176 -9.65 24.20 10.07
C VAL A 176 -10.19 25.24 9.09
N GLU A 177 -9.94 26.53 9.34
CA GLU A 177 -10.32 27.61 8.44
C GLU A 177 -9.56 27.48 7.09
N ARG A 178 -8.27 27.20 7.16
CA ARG A 178 -7.42 26.97 5.98
C ARG A 178 -7.98 25.86 5.10
N LEU A 179 -8.40 24.74 5.69
CA LEU A 179 -9.01 23.62 4.98
C LEU A 179 -10.36 24.00 4.35
N GLN A 180 -11.23 24.72 5.09
CA GLN A 180 -12.52 25.18 4.59
C GLN A 180 -12.37 26.13 3.40
N HIS A 181 -11.41 27.05 3.48
CA HIS A 181 -11.11 27.99 2.40
C HIS A 181 -10.50 27.26 1.19
N ALA A 182 -9.65 26.25 1.39
CA ALA A 182 -9.14 25.41 0.32
C ALA A 182 -10.28 24.71 -0.44
N ARG A 183 -11.22 24.07 0.29
CA ARG A 183 -12.42 23.44 -0.30
C ARG A 183 -13.31 24.44 -1.03
N THR A 184 -13.49 25.63 -0.46
CA THR A 184 -14.28 26.70 -1.11
C THR A 184 -13.66 27.10 -2.44
N PHE A 185 -12.33 27.31 -2.45
CA PHE A 185 -11.61 27.64 -3.68
C PHE A 185 -11.69 26.51 -4.73
N LEU A 186 -11.49 25.28 -4.33
CA LEU A 186 -11.58 24.12 -5.22
C LEU A 186 -12.99 24.00 -5.85
N LYS A 187 -14.07 24.27 -5.08
CA LYS A 187 -15.44 24.30 -5.61
C LYS A 187 -15.59 25.37 -6.70
N VAL A 188 -15.03 26.56 -6.49
CA VAL A 188 -15.06 27.64 -7.50
C VAL A 188 -14.27 27.24 -8.75
N LEU A 189 -13.05 26.68 -8.58
CA LEU A 189 -12.23 26.22 -9.70
C LEU A 189 -12.90 25.09 -10.47
N ALA A 190 -13.58 24.16 -9.79
CA ALA A 190 -14.31 23.04 -10.38
C ALA A 190 -15.53 23.46 -11.23
N LEU A 191 -16.07 24.67 -11.04
CA LEU A 191 -17.13 25.21 -11.92
C LEU A 191 -16.62 25.41 -13.34
N GLY A 192 -15.32 25.72 -13.50
CA GLY A 192 -14.69 25.92 -14.79
C GLY A 192 -15.22 27.15 -15.54
N ARG A 193 -14.99 27.15 -16.83
CA ARG A 193 -15.48 28.17 -17.77
C ARG A 193 -16.55 27.57 -18.68
N PRO A 194 -17.51 28.37 -19.21
CA PRO A 194 -18.55 27.89 -20.17
C PRO A 194 -17.93 27.23 -21.41
N GLU A 195 -16.82 27.78 -21.89
CA GLU A 195 -16.07 27.25 -23.04
C GLU A 195 -14.60 27.07 -22.60
N PRO A 196 -14.27 25.94 -21.96
CA PRO A 196 -12.94 25.71 -21.43
C PRO A 196 -11.95 25.35 -22.54
N ASP A 197 -10.74 25.90 -22.47
CA ASP A 197 -9.62 25.34 -23.20
C ASP A 197 -9.10 24.06 -22.49
N PRO A 198 -8.20 23.28 -23.11
CA PRO A 198 -7.70 22.05 -22.50
C PRO A 198 -7.02 22.22 -21.11
N PHE A 199 -6.42 23.39 -20.85
CA PHE A 199 -5.76 23.66 -19.56
C PHE A 199 -6.78 23.99 -18.47
N ASP A 200 -7.79 24.82 -18.82
CA ASP A 200 -8.91 25.12 -17.91
C ASP A 200 -9.65 23.84 -17.53
N ALA A 201 -9.94 22.99 -18.52
CA ALA A 201 -10.62 21.71 -18.30
C ALA A 201 -9.79 20.80 -17.36
N ALA A 202 -8.50 20.66 -17.61
CA ALA A 202 -7.62 19.83 -16.77
C ALA A 202 -7.53 20.35 -15.34
N ALA A 203 -7.45 21.66 -15.13
CA ALA A 203 -7.42 22.26 -13.80
C ALA A 203 -8.76 22.05 -13.06
N ALA A 204 -9.90 22.27 -13.74
CA ALA A 204 -11.23 22.06 -13.17
C ALA A 204 -11.48 20.58 -12.82
N ASP A 205 -11.08 19.65 -13.70
CA ASP A 205 -11.20 18.20 -13.46
C ASP A 205 -10.34 17.78 -12.28
N TYR A 206 -9.11 18.29 -12.19
CA TYR A 206 -8.25 17.98 -11.06
C TYR A 206 -8.77 18.56 -9.73
N ALA A 207 -9.39 19.75 -9.76
CA ALA A 207 -10.05 20.30 -8.59
C ALA A 207 -11.23 19.40 -8.11
N ARG A 208 -11.97 18.77 -9.01
CA ARG A 208 -13.02 17.78 -8.67
C ARG A 208 -12.42 16.56 -7.98
N VAL A 209 -11.28 16.05 -8.47
CA VAL A 209 -10.55 14.93 -7.82
C VAL A 209 -10.15 15.32 -6.39
N LEU A 210 -9.59 16.52 -6.17
CA LEU A 210 -9.21 16.98 -4.83
C LEU A 210 -10.41 17.17 -3.88
N LEU A 211 -11.57 17.51 -4.41
CA LEU A 211 -12.80 17.63 -3.61
C LEU A 211 -13.30 16.29 -3.07
N GLU A 212 -12.94 15.17 -3.69
CA GLU A 212 -13.23 13.81 -3.22
C GLU A 212 -12.28 13.36 -2.11
N HIS A 213 -11.14 14.04 -1.93
CA HIS A 213 -10.21 13.72 -0.84
C HIS A 213 -10.84 13.97 0.53
N THR A 214 -10.51 13.12 1.50
CA THR A 214 -10.84 13.37 2.91
C THR A 214 -10.17 14.66 3.40
N ASP A 215 -10.68 15.22 4.49
CA ASP A 215 -10.08 16.41 5.10
C ASP A 215 -8.61 16.18 5.50
N SER A 216 -8.33 14.99 6.02
CA SER A 216 -6.98 14.56 6.37
C SER A 216 -6.04 14.53 5.14
N ALA A 217 -6.47 13.90 4.04
CA ALA A 217 -5.67 13.84 2.82
C ALA A 217 -5.47 15.24 2.20
N LEU A 218 -6.53 16.05 2.12
CA LEU A 218 -6.41 17.40 1.58
C LEU A 218 -5.46 18.28 2.43
N PHE A 219 -5.53 18.15 3.77
CA PHE A 219 -4.68 18.92 4.68
C PHE A 219 -3.21 18.50 4.58
N HIS A 220 -2.92 17.22 4.72
CA HIS A 220 -1.54 16.73 4.78
C HIS A 220 -0.86 16.61 3.42
N ASP A 221 -1.62 16.29 2.36
CA ASP A 221 -1.05 16.09 1.03
C ASP A 221 -1.11 17.37 0.19
N ASP A 222 -2.28 18.05 0.15
CA ASP A 222 -2.49 19.13 -0.80
C ASP A 222 -2.26 20.52 -0.21
N LEU A 223 -2.32 20.67 1.14
CA LEU A 223 -1.91 21.89 1.83
C LEU A 223 -0.52 21.78 2.47
N ALA A 224 0.21 20.67 2.28
CA ALA A 224 1.58 20.49 2.75
C ALA A 224 2.51 21.59 2.23
N PRO A 225 3.50 22.05 3.02
CA PRO A 225 4.43 23.08 2.59
C PRO A 225 5.39 22.62 1.49
N VAL A 226 5.73 21.32 1.49
CA VAL A 226 6.66 20.72 0.51
C VAL A 226 5.88 19.78 -0.40
N TYR A 227 6.07 19.93 -1.70
CA TYR A 227 5.58 19.01 -2.73
C TYR A 227 6.55 19.04 -3.91
N GLU A 228 7.43 18.04 -3.98
CA GLU A 228 8.49 17.94 -4.98
C GLU A 228 8.38 16.63 -5.77
N PRO A 229 7.45 16.58 -6.75
CA PRO A 229 7.36 15.43 -7.66
C PRO A 229 8.60 15.35 -8.54
N VAL A 230 9.06 14.15 -8.83
CA VAL A 230 10.24 13.90 -9.64
C VAL A 230 9.92 13.06 -10.86
N TYR A 231 10.66 13.21 -11.97
CA TYR A 231 10.62 12.25 -13.06
C TYR A 231 11.24 10.92 -12.64
N PHE A 232 10.68 9.82 -13.11
CA PHE A 232 11.15 8.49 -12.77
C PHE A 232 12.66 8.29 -13.07
N HIS A 233 13.11 8.68 -14.27
CA HIS A 233 14.54 8.58 -14.62
C HIS A 233 15.45 9.39 -13.67
N LYS A 234 14.99 10.53 -13.14
CA LYS A 234 15.74 11.33 -12.16
C LYS A 234 15.79 10.65 -10.79
N PHE A 235 14.68 10.03 -10.37
CA PHE A 235 14.66 9.22 -9.14
C PHE A 235 15.63 8.04 -9.23
N VAL A 236 15.62 7.30 -10.36
CA VAL A 236 16.54 6.18 -10.58
C VAL A 236 18.00 6.64 -10.61
N ALA A 237 18.29 7.76 -11.26
CA ALA A 237 19.64 8.34 -11.24
C ALA A 237 20.08 8.75 -9.83
N HIS A 238 19.17 9.29 -9.01
CA HIS A 238 19.43 9.64 -7.61
C HIS A 238 19.71 8.40 -6.76
N ALA A 239 18.90 7.34 -6.90
CA ALA A 239 19.13 6.05 -6.24
C ALA A 239 20.48 5.45 -6.63
N LYS A 240 20.83 5.50 -7.92
CA LYS A 240 22.12 5.01 -8.44
C LYS A 240 23.31 5.76 -7.86
N ALA A 241 23.21 7.07 -7.68
CA ALA A 241 24.24 7.88 -7.03
C ALA A 241 24.48 7.49 -5.56
N HIS A 242 23.51 6.82 -4.92
CA HIS A 242 23.61 6.25 -3.57
C HIS A 242 23.93 4.75 -3.55
N GLY A 243 24.38 4.15 -4.65
CA GLY A 243 24.74 2.72 -4.70
C GLY A 243 23.54 1.77 -4.69
N LEU A 244 22.37 2.24 -5.11
CA LEU A 244 21.14 1.45 -5.25
C LEU A 244 20.77 1.32 -6.73
N GLN A 245 20.01 0.28 -7.08
CA GLN A 245 19.43 0.14 -8.41
C GLN A 245 17.93 -0.12 -8.34
N TYR A 246 17.22 0.29 -9.38
CA TYR A 246 15.80 0.02 -9.57
C TYR A 246 15.57 -1.45 -9.90
N MET A 247 14.70 -2.10 -9.11
CA MET A 247 14.37 -3.52 -9.26
C MET A 247 13.01 -3.71 -9.96
N GLY A 248 12.08 -2.78 -9.78
CA GLY A 248 10.72 -2.86 -10.30
C GLY A 248 9.73 -2.01 -9.51
N GLU A 249 8.45 -2.17 -9.81
CA GLU A 249 7.35 -1.53 -9.07
C GLU A 249 6.73 -2.50 -8.06
N ALA A 250 6.39 -2.01 -6.87
CA ALA A 250 5.74 -2.81 -5.84
C ALA A 250 4.31 -3.26 -6.20
N SER A 251 3.69 -2.66 -7.19
CA SER A 251 2.41 -3.12 -7.77
C SER A 251 2.56 -4.39 -8.63
N GLY A 252 3.78 -4.86 -8.84
CA GLY A 252 4.09 -6.01 -9.67
C GLY A 252 4.42 -5.60 -11.11
N TYR A 253 3.95 -6.38 -12.09
CA TYR A 253 4.26 -6.14 -13.49
C TYR A 253 3.52 -4.91 -14.02
N ASP A 254 4.25 -3.83 -14.27
CA ASP A 254 3.70 -2.55 -14.71
C ASP A 254 3.61 -2.46 -16.25
N THR A 255 2.79 -3.35 -16.84
CA THR A 255 2.52 -3.29 -18.29
C THR A 255 1.47 -2.21 -18.57
N PRO A 256 1.70 -1.33 -19.53
CA PRO A 256 0.72 -0.32 -19.92
C PRO A 256 -0.41 -0.92 -20.76
N ARG A 257 -1.42 -1.48 -20.09
CA ARG A 257 -2.53 -2.23 -20.71
C ARG A 257 -3.49 -1.40 -21.54
N ASN A 258 -3.55 -0.08 -21.29
CA ASN A 258 -4.50 0.84 -21.92
C ASN A 258 -3.88 1.63 -23.08
N LEU A 259 -2.70 1.25 -23.55
CA LEU A 259 -2.07 1.87 -24.71
C LEU A 259 -2.31 1.03 -25.97
N LYS A 260 -2.44 1.73 -27.11
CA LYS A 260 -2.52 1.07 -28.41
C LYS A 260 -1.21 0.35 -28.73
N SER A 261 -1.28 -0.76 -29.45
CA SER A 261 -0.12 -1.56 -29.83
C SER A 261 0.95 -0.75 -30.54
N GLU A 262 0.54 0.16 -31.44
CA GLU A 262 1.44 1.04 -32.18
C GLU A 262 2.22 2.00 -31.24
N ALA A 263 1.58 2.48 -30.17
CA ALA A 263 2.24 3.32 -29.18
C ALA A 263 3.27 2.51 -28.35
N LEU A 264 2.96 1.26 -28.02
CA LEU A 264 3.87 0.35 -27.33
C LEU A 264 5.13 0.04 -28.18
N GLU A 265 4.93 -0.26 -29.46
CA GLU A 265 6.03 -0.50 -30.41
C GLU A 265 6.90 0.74 -30.60
N ALA A 266 6.28 1.92 -30.76
CA ALA A 266 6.99 3.18 -30.87
C ALA A 266 7.83 3.48 -29.63
N VAL A 267 7.29 3.27 -28.42
CA VAL A 267 8.03 3.45 -27.15
C VAL A 267 9.22 2.51 -27.08
N ARG A 268 9.05 1.23 -27.39
CA ARG A 268 10.15 0.26 -27.40
C ARG A 268 11.25 0.64 -28.40
N GLY A 269 10.84 1.12 -29.58
CA GLY A 269 11.79 1.64 -30.58
C GLY A 269 12.57 2.85 -30.08
N MET A 270 11.90 3.82 -29.43
CA MET A 270 12.55 5.02 -28.87
C MET A 270 13.45 4.68 -27.67
N ALA A 271 13.06 3.73 -26.85
CA ALA A 271 13.84 3.30 -25.68
C ALA A 271 15.11 2.52 -26.06
N ALA A 272 15.14 1.91 -27.25
CA ALA A 272 16.30 1.20 -27.81
C ALA A 272 16.95 0.19 -26.83
N GLY A 273 16.13 -0.49 -26.02
CA GLY A 273 16.58 -1.45 -25.01
C GLY A 273 16.91 -0.86 -23.64
N ASP A 274 16.81 0.45 -23.44
CA ASP A 274 16.93 1.07 -22.12
C ASP A 274 15.59 0.94 -21.37
N ALA A 275 15.53 0.04 -20.39
CA ALA A 275 14.34 -0.22 -19.59
C ALA A 275 13.88 1.01 -18.76
N ILE A 276 14.81 1.87 -18.33
CA ILE A 276 14.47 3.09 -17.58
C ILE A 276 13.84 4.12 -18.51
N ALA A 277 14.38 4.30 -19.71
CA ALA A 277 13.80 5.15 -20.73
C ALA A 277 12.40 4.66 -21.14
N GLU A 278 12.23 3.35 -21.37
CA GLU A 278 10.95 2.73 -21.70
C GLU A 278 9.88 3.03 -20.62
N GLN A 279 10.19 2.81 -19.37
CA GLN A 279 9.31 3.10 -18.24
C GLN A 279 9.00 4.60 -18.11
N GLN A 280 9.95 5.48 -18.38
CA GLN A 280 9.72 6.93 -18.39
C GLN A 280 8.77 7.34 -19.53
N TYR A 281 8.90 6.78 -20.73
CA TYR A 281 7.96 7.02 -21.82
C TYR A 281 6.55 6.53 -21.49
N PHE A 282 6.42 5.39 -20.81
CA PHE A 282 5.11 4.92 -20.32
C PHE A 282 4.51 5.86 -19.30
N ASP A 283 5.29 6.47 -18.42
CA ASP A 283 4.79 7.51 -17.51
C ASP A 283 4.23 8.71 -18.27
N PHE A 284 4.90 9.16 -19.32
CA PHE A 284 4.42 10.25 -20.15
C PHE A 284 3.07 9.92 -20.80
N LEU A 285 2.97 8.76 -21.43
CA LEU A 285 1.76 8.36 -22.16
C LEU A 285 0.56 8.12 -21.24
N ARG A 286 0.80 7.70 -19.98
CA ARG A 286 -0.25 7.43 -18.98
C ARG A 286 -0.53 8.60 -18.06
N MET A 287 0.15 9.72 -18.22
CA MET A 287 0.08 10.84 -17.28
C MET A 287 0.26 10.35 -15.82
N ARG A 288 1.30 9.53 -15.58
CA ARG A 288 1.50 8.93 -14.26
C ARG A 288 1.80 9.98 -13.20
N GLY A 289 1.12 9.86 -12.03
CA GLY A 289 1.24 10.81 -10.92
C GLY A 289 1.91 10.25 -9.68
N PHE A 290 2.06 8.91 -9.58
CA PHE A 290 2.57 8.26 -8.38
C PHE A 290 3.30 6.95 -8.71
N ARG A 291 4.43 6.71 -8.04
CA ARG A 291 5.22 5.49 -8.14
C ARG A 291 5.49 4.87 -6.78
N LYS A 292 5.63 3.56 -6.76
CA LYS A 292 6.01 2.73 -5.61
C LYS A 292 7.19 1.86 -6.05
N SER A 293 8.36 2.48 -6.12
CA SER A 293 9.54 1.83 -6.68
C SER A 293 10.26 0.96 -5.67
N LEU A 294 10.75 -0.20 -6.13
CA LEU A 294 11.58 -1.09 -5.37
C LEU A 294 13.04 -0.92 -5.78
N LEU A 295 13.89 -0.80 -4.79
CA LEU A 295 15.33 -0.66 -4.95
C LEU A 295 16.02 -1.81 -4.23
N CYS A 296 17.18 -2.24 -4.76
CA CYS A 296 18.11 -3.13 -4.09
C CYS A 296 19.55 -2.60 -4.24
N ARG A 297 20.52 -3.26 -3.62
CA ARG A 297 21.93 -2.89 -3.75
C ARG A 297 22.40 -2.99 -5.20
N GLN A 298 23.20 -2.03 -5.65
CA GLN A 298 23.61 -1.90 -7.05
C GLN A 298 24.47 -3.06 -7.56
N GLU A 299 25.22 -3.74 -6.69
CA GLU A 299 26.06 -4.89 -7.03
C GLU A 299 25.28 -6.17 -7.32
N LYS A 300 23.99 -6.22 -7.05
CA LYS A 300 23.18 -7.40 -7.32
C LYS A 300 22.89 -7.56 -8.81
N LYS A 301 22.97 -8.80 -9.27
CA LYS A 301 22.56 -9.14 -10.63
C LYS A 301 21.05 -9.42 -10.64
N LEU A 302 20.30 -8.58 -11.34
CA LEU A 302 18.87 -8.77 -11.51
C LEU A 302 18.56 -9.57 -12.77
N GLU A 303 17.49 -10.36 -12.72
CA GLU A 303 16.93 -11.05 -13.88
C GLU A 303 16.00 -10.11 -14.66
N ALA A 304 16.22 -10.00 -15.97
CA ALA A 304 15.43 -9.12 -16.84
C ALA A 304 14.00 -9.64 -17.04
N GLU A 305 13.80 -10.97 -16.99
CA GLU A 305 12.51 -11.61 -17.22
C GLU A 305 12.11 -12.48 -16.03
N TRP A 306 10.84 -12.40 -15.66
CA TRP A 306 10.28 -13.22 -14.60
C TRP A 306 10.05 -14.65 -15.08
N SER A 307 10.59 -15.62 -14.34
CA SER A 307 10.45 -17.04 -14.63
C SER A 307 9.35 -17.69 -13.78
N ALA A 308 8.50 -18.51 -14.41
CA ALA A 308 7.47 -19.28 -13.70
C ALA A 308 8.05 -20.24 -12.64
N ALA A 309 9.26 -20.75 -12.85
CA ALA A 309 9.93 -21.60 -11.87
C ALA A 309 10.16 -20.89 -10.52
N ARG A 310 10.27 -19.56 -10.48
CA ARG A 310 10.49 -18.79 -9.26
C ARG A 310 9.26 -18.60 -8.40
N VAL A 311 8.05 -18.85 -8.94
CA VAL A 311 6.81 -18.79 -8.15
C VAL A 311 6.36 -20.16 -7.62
N VAL A 312 7.06 -21.24 -7.97
CA VAL A 312 6.81 -22.56 -7.38
C VAL A 312 7.05 -22.51 -5.88
N GLY A 313 6.07 -22.97 -5.11
CA GLY A 313 6.11 -22.94 -3.65
C GLY A 313 5.58 -21.64 -3.02
N CYS A 314 5.35 -20.57 -3.79
CA CYS A 314 4.59 -19.41 -3.35
C CYS A 314 3.11 -19.78 -3.09
N TYR A 315 2.39 -18.88 -2.46
CA TYR A 315 0.97 -19.03 -2.17
C TYR A 315 0.17 -17.98 -2.94
N ALA A 316 -0.86 -18.46 -3.66
CA ALA A 316 -1.72 -17.61 -4.49
C ALA A 316 -3.08 -17.39 -3.83
N THR A 317 -3.58 -16.16 -3.92
CA THR A 317 -4.95 -15.80 -3.51
C THR A 317 -5.53 -14.77 -4.47
N THR A 318 -6.85 -14.57 -4.43
CA THR A 318 -7.52 -13.53 -5.22
C THR A 318 -8.62 -12.84 -4.43
N ALA A 319 -8.80 -11.55 -4.66
CA ALA A 319 -9.96 -10.79 -4.22
C ALA A 319 -11.05 -10.67 -5.32
N ALA A 320 -10.78 -11.20 -6.52
CA ALA A 320 -11.73 -11.15 -7.63
C ALA A 320 -12.91 -12.10 -7.42
N ASN A 321 -14.06 -11.77 -8.02
CA ASN A 321 -15.22 -12.65 -8.14
C ASN A 321 -15.49 -12.95 -9.61
N GLU A 322 -16.18 -14.06 -9.88
CA GLU A 322 -16.66 -14.39 -11.21
C GLU A 322 -17.96 -13.62 -11.48
N ASP A 323 -17.97 -12.86 -12.58
CA ASP A 323 -19.13 -12.10 -13.03
C ASP A 323 -20.13 -13.01 -13.75
N PRO A 324 -21.41 -12.59 -13.93
CA PRO A 324 -22.43 -13.37 -14.64
C PRO A 324 -22.08 -13.73 -16.09
N ASP A 325 -21.19 -12.96 -16.73
CA ASP A 325 -20.71 -13.22 -18.10
C ASP A 325 -19.44 -14.09 -18.16
N GLY A 326 -18.99 -14.64 -17.02
CA GLY A 326 -17.84 -15.50 -16.91
C GLY A 326 -16.49 -14.80 -16.87
N ALA A 327 -16.46 -13.47 -16.82
CA ALA A 327 -15.23 -12.71 -16.54
C ALA A 327 -14.93 -12.71 -15.03
N PHE A 328 -13.71 -12.34 -14.66
CA PHE A 328 -13.30 -12.19 -13.27
C PHE A 328 -12.99 -10.73 -12.99
N SER A 329 -13.63 -10.12 -11.99
CA SER A 329 -13.45 -8.72 -11.63
C SER A 329 -13.04 -8.53 -10.17
N SER A 330 -12.09 -7.61 -9.92
CA SER A 330 -11.68 -7.21 -8.58
C SER A 330 -12.14 -5.79 -8.25
N ALA A 331 -12.19 -5.45 -6.97
CA ALA A 331 -12.49 -4.10 -6.49
C ALA A 331 -11.48 -3.06 -7.00
N ASP A 332 -10.24 -3.47 -7.31
CA ASP A 332 -9.19 -2.63 -7.89
C ASP A 332 -9.41 -2.34 -9.40
N ARG A 333 -10.61 -2.56 -9.92
CA ARG A 333 -11.02 -2.36 -11.32
C ARG A 333 -10.21 -3.17 -12.33
N ILE A 334 -9.64 -4.30 -11.90
CA ILE A 334 -9.02 -5.25 -12.81
C ILE A 334 -10.09 -6.22 -13.26
N ARG A 335 -10.22 -6.38 -14.58
CA ARG A 335 -11.15 -7.34 -15.21
C ARG A 335 -10.37 -8.25 -16.14
N LEU A 336 -10.51 -9.55 -15.94
CA LEU A 336 -9.95 -10.61 -16.77
C LEU A 336 -11.06 -11.28 -17.55
N THR A 337 -10.97 -11.22 -18.87
CA THR A 337 -11.82 -11.99 -19.78
C THR A 337 -10.94 -13.00 -20.53
N THR A 338 -11.25 -14.29 -20.42
CA THR A 338 -10.51 -15.35 -21.09
C THR A 338 -11.47 -16.52 -21.42
N THR A 339 -11.21 -17.19 -22.53
CA THR A 339 -11.91 -18.42 -22.91
C THR A 339 -11.05 -19.67 -22.67
N HIS A 340 -9.79 -19.47 -22.25
CA HIS A 340 -8.88 -20.57 -22.00
C HIS A 340 -9.23 -21.29 -20.70
N PRO A 341 -9.39 -22.63 -20.69
CA PRO A 341 -9.90 -23.37 -19.53
C PRO A 341 -8.97 -23.30 -18.29
N VAL A 342 -7.66 -23.33 -18.49
CA VAL A 342 -6.68 -23.39 -17.39
C VAL A 342 -6.77 -22.18 -16.46
N PRO A 343 -6.69 -20.91 -16.91
CA PRO A 343 -6.85 -19.76 -16.03
C PRO A 343 -8.27 -19.68 -15.42
N ILE A 344 -9.33 -20.10 -16.13
CA ILE A 344 -10.70 -20.12 -15.58
C ILE A 344 -10.78 -21.08 -14.39
N GLU A 345 -10.30 -22.32 -14.55
CA GLU A 345 -10.32 -23.34 -13.49
C GLU A 345 -9.46 -22.89 -12.28
N TYR A 346 -8.27 -22.35 -12.55
CA TYR A 346 -7.39 -21.87 -11.50
C TYR A 346 -8.00 -20.71 -10.70
N MET A 347 -8.64 -19.75 -11.38
CA MET A 347 -9.35 -18.64 -10.74
C MET A 347 -10.51 -19.12 -9.87
N ARG A 348 -11.32 -20.08 -10.35
CA ARG A 348 -12.43 -20.67 -9.58
C ARG A 348 -11.92 -21.38 -8.31
N ARG A 349 -10.85 -22.15 -8.42
CA ARG A 349 -10.21 -22.80 -7.26
C ARG A 349 -9.73 -21.75 -6.23
N LEU A 350 -9.12 -20.66 -6.66
CA LEU A 350 -8.70 -19.57 -5.77
C LEU A 350 -9.89 -18.86 -5.11
N ILE A 351 -11.02 -18.71 -5.82
CA ILE A 351 -12.24 -18.12 -5.28
C ILE A 351 -12.87 -19.02 -4.22
N GLU A 352 -12.92 -20.32 -4.48
CA GLU A 352 -13.51 -21.34 -3.58
C GLU A 352 -12.67 -21.52 -2.31
N SER A 353 -11.33 -21.46 -2.42
CA SER A 353 -10.43 -21.68 -1.28
C SER A 353 -10.40 -20.53 -0.28
N ARG A 354 -10.92 -19.34 -0.64
CA ARG A 354 -10.85 -18.16 0.24
C ARG A 354 -11.42 -18.42 1.63
N PRO A 355 -10.73 -17.97 2.68
CA PRO A 355 -9.55 -17.08 2.72
C PRO A 355 -8.20 -17.79 2.59
N VAL A 356 -8.17 -19.09 2.44
CA VAL A 356 -6.95 -19.90 2.41
C VAL A 356 -6.23 -19.70 1.07
N ALA A 357 -4.96 -19.32 1.13
CA ALA A 357 -4.12 -19.20 -0.06
C ALA A 357 -3.68 -20.59 -0.55
N LEU A 358 -3.71 -20.83 -1.86
CA LEU A 358 -3.30 -22.09 -2.46
C LEU A 358 -1.79 -22.08 -2.78
N ARG A 359 -1.09 -23.15 -2.41
CA ARG A 359 0.31 -23.31 -2.76
C ARG A 359 0.45 -23.54 -4.26
N VAL A 360 1.31 -22.77 -4.92
CA VAL A 360 1.58 -22.88 -6.35
C VAL A 360 2.46 -24.10 -6.60
N GLY A 361 1.95 -25.07 -7.33
CA GLY A 361 2.70 -26.24 -7.81
C GLY A 361 3.45 -25.94 -9.10
N PRO A 362 4.32 -26.87 -9.56
CA PRO A 362 5.04 -26.72 -10.83
C PRO A 362 4.10 -26.60 -12.06
N GLU A 363 2.96 -27.27 -12.04
CA GLU A 363 1.99 -27.28 -13.14
C GLU A 363 1.21 -25.97 -13.22
N GLU A 364 0.92 -25.33 -12.06
CA GLU A 364 0.21 -24.05 -11.99
C GLU A 364 1.13 -22.82 -12.12
N ALA A 365 2.44 -23.01 -12.01
CA ALA A 365 3.40 -21.88 -11.92
C ALA A 365 3.29 -20.89 -13.08
N HIS A 366 3.08 -21.37 -14.30
CA HIS A 366 2.95 -20.50 -15.47
C HIS A 366 1.66 -19.68 -15.42
N VAL A 367 0.51 -20.33 -15.18
CA VAL A 367 -0.77 -19.63 -15.08
C VAL A 367 -0.81 -18.67 -13.89
N ALA A 368 -0.23 -19.05 -12.75
CA ALA A 368 -0.11 -18.19 -11.58
C ALA A 368 0.73 -16.95 -11.87
N LEU A 369 1.88 -17.10 -12.55
CA LEU A 369 2.71 -15.95 -12.92
C LEU A 369 1.98 -15.01 -13.90
N GLU A 370 1.31 -15.53 -14.92
CA GLU A 370 0.58 -14.69 -15.88
C GLU A 370 -0.59 -13.96 -15.22
N LEU A 371 -1.35 -14.61 -14.35
CA LEU A 371 -2.43 -13.96 -13.60
C LEU A 371 -1.89 -12.94 -12.59
N PHE A 372 -0.73 -13.19 -11.98
CA PHE A 372 -0.06 -12.22 -11.13
C PHE A 372 0.43 -10.99 -11.91
N LYS A 373 1.01 -11.17 -13.09
CA LYS A 373 1.34 -10.08 -14.01
C LYS A 373 0.11 -9.26 -14.39
N VAL A 374 -1.04 -9.91 -14.57
CA VAL A 374 -2.34 -9.24 -14.76
C VAL A 374 -2.79 -8.51 -13.49
N GLY A 375 -2.33 -8.87 -12.31
CA GLY A 375 -2.72 -8.29 -11.04
C GLY A 375 -4.08 -8.77 -10.55
N ILE A 376 -4.67 -9.82 -11.17
CA ILE A 376 -5.96 -10.39 -10.75
C ILE A 376 -5.79 -11.35 -9.56
N ILE A 377 -4.59 -11.85 -9.34
CA ILE A 377 -4.21 -12.62 -8.15
C ILE A 377 -3.06 -11.95 -7.42
N GLU A 378 -2.91 -12.29 -6.14
CA GLU A 378 -1.75 -11.98 -5.32
C GLU A 378 -0.92 -13.24 -5.10
N LEU A 379 0.41 -13.07 -5.11
CA LEU A 379 1.36 -14.09 -4.69
C LEU A 379 2.05 -13.67 -3.39
N GLN A 380 2.21 -14.61 -2.47
CA GLN A 380 2.78 -14.38 -1.15
C GLN A 380 3.81 -15.47 -0.82
N ALA A 381 4.77 -15.15 0.05
CA ALA A 381 5.79 -16.09 0.52
C ALA A 381 5.21 -17.19 1.43
N ALA A 382 4.17 -16.88 2.21
CA ALA A 382 3.56 -17.76 3.21
C ALA A 382 2.03 -17.82 3.03
N PRO A 383 1.36 -18.87 3.54
CA PRO A 383 -0.09 -19.08 3.32
C PRO A 383 -0.99 -18.03 4.01
N GLY A 384 -0.45 -17.27 4.96
CA GLY A 384 -1.24 -16.42 5.84
C GLY A 384 -1.92 -17.21 6.98
N ILE A 385 -2.59 -16.49 7.88
CA ILE A 385 -3.25 -17.05 9.06
C ILE A 385 -4.78 -16.88 9.04
N ALA A 386 -5.34 -16.44 7.92
CA ALA A 386 -6.79 -16.24 7.79
C ALA A 386 -7.54 -17.58 7.76
N ALA A 387 -8.67 -17.64 8.45
CA ALA A 387 -9.51 -18.82 8.59
C ALA A 387 -10.98 -18.56 8.21
N VAL A 388 -11.74 -19.64 8.03
CA VAL A 388 -13.17 -19.58 7.67
C VAL A 388 -14.07 -19.36 8.91
N GLY A 389 -13.52 -19.54 10.10
CA GLY A 389 -14.25 -19.52 11.37
C GLY A 389 -14.68 -20.94 11.81
N GLY A 390 -14.22 -21.38 12.97
CA GLY A 390 -14.50 -22.65 13.62
C GLY A 390 -15.79 -22.66 14.46
N ASP A 391 -15.89 -23.59 15.41
CA ASP A 391 -17.01 -23.68 16.35
C ASP A 391 -17.08 -22.46 17.30
N LYS A 392 -15.94 -21.94 17.69
CA LYS A 392 -15.79 -20.70 18.43
C LYS A 392 -15.02 -19.68 17.59
N PRO A 393 -15.74 -18.93 16.72
CA PRO A 393 -15.08 -18.02 15.79
C PRO A 393 -14.28 -16.95 16.51
N CYS A 394 -13.08 -16.66 16.00
CA CYS A 394 -12.20 -15.66 16.57
C CYS A 394 -11.75 -14.68 15.47
N ALA A 395 -12.06 -13.40 15.64
CA ALA A 395 -11.55 -12.34 14.77
C ALA A 395 -10.10 -11.99 15.17
N SER A 396 -9.35 -11.48 14.22
CA SER A 396 -7.99 -10.97 14.46
C SER A 396 -7.97 -10.00 15.66
N PRO A 397 -7.00 -10.09 16.57
CA PRO A 397 -6.88 -9.17 17.70
C PRO A 397 -6.91 -7.70 17.28
N LEU A 398 -6.23 -7.36 16.17
CA LEU A 398 -6.22 -5.98 15.65
C LEU A 398 -7.60 -5.54 15.12
N VAL A 399 -8.31 -6.42 14.42
CA VAL A 399 -9.68 -6.13 13.93
C VAL A 399 -10.62 -5.89 15.11
N ARG A 400 -10.56 -6.71 16.17
CA ARG A 400 -11.36 -6.52 17.40
C ARG A 400 -11.01 -5.20 18.09
N TYR A 401 -9.71 -4.94 18.27
CA TYR A 401 -9.25 -3.68 18.87
C TYR A 401 -9.78 -2.47 18.13
N GLN A 402 -9.67 -2.46 16.80
CA GLN A 402 -10.15 -1.36 15.96
C GLN A 402 -11.67 -1.19 16.02
N ALA A 403 -12.43 -2.29 16.07
CA ALA A 403 -13.88 -2.27 16.23
C ALA A 403 -14.31 -1.74 17.63
N GLU A 404 -13.63 -2.16 18.71
CA GLU A 404 -13.84 -1.71 20.09
C GLU A 404 -13.57 -0.21 20.24
N HIS A 405 -12.59 0.32 19.53
CA HIS A 405 -12.23 1.75 19.52
C HIS A 405 -12.97 2.56 18.44
N ALA A 406 -14.09 2.03 17.93
CA ALA A 406 -14.97 2.69 16.97
C ALA A 406 -14.24 3.25 15.70
N GLN A 407 -13.15 2.63 15.29
CA GLN A 407 -12.50 2.99 14.02
C GLN A 407 -13.41 2.60 12.86
N SER A 408 -13.53 3.47 11.86
CA SER A 408 -14.35 3.21 10.66
C SER A 408 -13.68 2.20 9.73
N LEU A 409 -12.34 2.13 9.74
CA LEU A 409 -11.54 1.22 8.94
C LEU A 409 -10.83 0.21 9.83
N VAL A 410 -10.85 -1.06 9.44
CA VAL A 410 -10.09 -2.15 10.10
C VAL A 410 -9.06 -2.74 9.16
N THR A 411 -7.97 -3.20 9.76
CA THR A 411 -6.85 -3.84 9.05
C THR A 411 -7.05 -5.35 9.03
N THR A 412 -7.26 -5.92 7.84
CA THR A 412 -7.44 -7.36 7.66
C THR A 412 -6.10 -8.13 7.68
N LEU A 413 -6.17 -9.45 7.85
CA LEU A 413 -5.01 -10.36 7.81
C LEU A 413 -4.35 -10.43 6.41
N SER A 414 -5.06 -9.97 5.37
CA SER A 414 -4.50 -9.77 4.04
C SER A 414 -3.88 -8.38 3.84
N HIS A 415 -3.68 -7.64 4.93
CA HIS A 415 -3.06 -6.31 4.96
C HIS A 415 -3.80 -5.27 4.10
N ARG A 416 -5.14 -5.29 4.16
CA ARG A 416 -6.04 -4.32 3.50
C ARG A 416 -6.85 -3.58 4.55
N ALA A 417 -7.18 -2.31 4.27
CA ALA A 417 -8.15 -1.57 5.04
C ALA A 417 -9.55 -1.84 4.49
N ILE A 418 -10.49 -2.16 5.38
CA ILE A 418 -11.90 -2.37 5.05
C ILE A 418 -12.76 -1.49 5.95
N GLU A 419 -13.72 -0.79 5.37
CA GLU A 419 -14.69 0.01 6.12
C GLU A 419 -15.72 -0.88 6.80
N ILE A 420 -15.99 -0.59 8.08
CA ILE A 420 -17.05 -1.23 8.85
C ILE A 420 -18.23 -0.26 8.96
N GLU A 421 -19.32 -0.62 8.32
CA GLU A 421 -20.55 0.14 8.36
C GLU A 421 -21.47 -0.37 9.48
N GLY A 422 -21.93 0.56 10.32
CA GLY A 422 -22.93 0.30 11.35
C GLY A 422 -22.38 -0.26 12.66
N GLU A 423 -23.20 -0.08 13.71
CA GLU A 423 -22.87 -0.49 15.08
C GLU A 423 -22.98 -2.01 15.26
N GLU A 424 -23.89 -2.66 14.52
CA GLU A 424 -24.11 -4.10 14.57
C GLU A 424 -22.86 -4.87 14.08
N ALA A 425 -22.24 -4.44 12.98
CA ALA A 425 -21.02 -5.06 12.46
C ALA A 425 -19.85 -4.92 13.44
N ARG A 426 -19.68 -3.74 14.05
CA ARG A 426 -18.68 -3.52 15.11
C ARG A 426 -18.90 -4.42 16.31
N ARG A 427 -20.16 -4.49 16.81
CA ARG A 427 -20.55 -5.35 17.92
C ARG A 427 -20.24 -6.82 17.61
N MET A 428 -20.55 -7.28 16.41
CA MET A 428 -20.23 -8.64 16.00
C MET A 428 -18.72 -8.91 16.10
N LEU A 429 -17.88 -8.04 15.52
CA LEU A 429 -16.43 -8.20 15.56
C LEU A 429 -15.87 -8.24 16.98
N THR A 430 -16.41 -7.44 17.90
CA THR A 430 -15.98 -7.44 19.31
C THR A 430 -16.38 -8.72 20.05
N LEU A 431 -17.52 -9.35 19.67
CA LEU A 431 -17.97 -10.61 20.25
C LEU A 431 -17.20 -11.84 19.74
N LEU A 432 -16.51 -11.73 18.62
CA LEU A 432 -15.72 -12.82 18.02
C LEU A 432 -14.33 -12.94 18.69
N ASP A 433 -14.33 -13.26 19.99
CA ASP A 433 -13.11 -13.36 20.83
C ASP A 433 -12.60 -14.81 21.00
N GLY A 434 -13.26 -15.80 20.36
CA GLY A 434 -12.93 -17.22 20.48
C GLY A 434 -13.47 -17.90 21.74
N THR A 435 -14.21 -17.18 22.61
CA THR A 435 -14.80 -17.74 23.84
C THR A 435 -16.22 -18.26 23.61
N ARG A 436 -16.97 -17.62 22.73
CA ARG A 436 -18.38 -17.89 22.43
C ARG A 436 -18.52 -18.87 21.27
N ASP A 437 -19.34 -19.89 21.46
CA ASP A 437 -19.80 -20.72 20.36
C ASP A 437 -20.88 -20.01 19.52
N ARG A 438 -21.26 -20.63 18.42
CA ARG A 438 -22.23 -20.02 17.50
C ARG A 438 -23.63 -19.85 18.09
N GLU A 439 -24.05 -20.66 19.09
CA GLU A 439 -25.35 -20.51 19.77
C GLU A 439 -25.33 -19.29 20.67
N ALA A 440 -24.25 -19.11 21.46
CA ALA A 440 -24.05 -17.94 22.29
C ALA A 440 -23.95 -16.66 21.46
N LEU A 441 -23.31 -16.70 20.27
CA LEU A 441 -23.24 -15.57 19.34
C LEU A 441 -24.63 -15.23 18.76
N CYS A 442 -25.43 -16.23 18.35
CA CYS A 442 -26.80 -15.98 17.89
C CYS A 442 -27.64 -15.31 18.97
N ALA A 443 -27.55 -15.79 20.21
CA ALA A 443 -28.27 -15.18 21.35
C ALA A 443 -27.77 -13.75 21.62
N ALA A 444 -26.46 -13.50 21.57
CA ALA A 444 -25.88 -12.17 21.81
C ALA A 444 -26.22 -11.16 20.72
N MET A 445 -26.37 -11.60 19.47
CA MET A 445 -26.66 -10.76 18.29
C MET A 445 -28.14 -10.70 17.94
N ASP A 446 -29.00 -11.47 18.63
CA ASP A 446 -30.42 -11.63 18.30
C ASP A 446 -30.62 -12.01 16.81
N CYS A 447 -29.89 -13.00 16.33
CA CYS A 447 -29.92 -13.40 14.94
C CYS A 447 -30.07 -14.92 14.77
N THR A 448 -30.52 -15.34 13.58
CA THR A 448 -30.61 -16.75 13.22
C THR A 448 -29.21 -17.33 12.94
N ARG A 449 -29.09 -18.66 13.09
CA ARG A 449 -27.88 -19.42 12.75
C ARG A 449 -27.44 -19.20 11.30
N GLU A 450 -28.39 -19.19 10.37
CA GLU A 450 -28.15 -19.00 8.94
C GLU A 450 -27.54 -17.63 8.64
N ARG A 451 -28.08 -16.59 9.29
CA ARG A 451 -27.54 -15.23 9.20
C ARG A 451 -26.11 -15.18 9.76
N LEU A 452 -25.88 -15.70 10.95
CA LEU A 452 -24.57 -15.75 11.57
C LEU A 452 -23.55 -16.47 10.68
N ASP A 453 -23.90 -17.65 10.14
CA ASP A 453 -23.02 -18.43 9.27
C ASP A 453 -22.71 -17.70 7.96
N THR A 454 -23.63 -16.89 7.46
CA THR A 454 -23.41 -16.04 6.26
C THR A 454 -22.43 -14.91 6.56
N GLU A 455 -22.60 -14.20 7.68
CA GLU A 455 -21.70 -13.15 8.14
C GLU A 455 -20.28 -13.68 8.42
N LEU A 456 -20.17 -14.83 9.12
CA LEU A 456 -18.87 -15.46 9.39
C LEU A 456 -18.15 -15.87 8.11
N ARG A 457 -18.86 -16.40 7.11
CA ARG A 457 -18.26 -16.69 5.80
C ARG A 457 -17.75 -15.43 5.11
N MET A 458 -18.50 -14.33 5.19
CA MET A 458 -18.09 -13.04 4.63
C MET A 458 -16.84 -12.53 5.36
N LEU A 459 -16.84 -12.48 6.69
CA LEU A 459 -15.70 -12.04 7.49
C LEU A 459 -14.44 -12.89 7.24
N GLY A 460 -14.61 -14.22 7.12
CA GLY A 460 -13.52 -15.12 6.76
C GLY A 460 -12.93 -14.77 5.38
N ARG A 461 -13.79 -14.62 4.35
CA ARG A 461 -13.35 -14.24 3.00
C ARG A 461 -12.65 -12.89 2.93
N LEU A 462 -13.01 -11.95 3.81
CA LEU A 462 -12.35 -10.66 3.96
C LEU A 462 -11.02 -10.76 4.73
N GLY A 463 -10.67 -11.93 5.25
CA GLY A 463 -9.44 -12.12 6.04
C GLY A 463 -9.51 -11.47 7.41
N MET A 464 -10.65 -11.50 8.08
CA MET A 464 -10.83 -10.92 9.41
C MET A 464 -10.77 -11.98 10.52
N LEU A 465 -10.91 -13.27 10.22
CA LEU A 465 -10.94 -14.37 11.17
C LEU A 465 -9.62 -15.15 11.19
N ILE A 466 -9.21 -15.61 12.40
CA ILE A 466 -8.04 -16.46 12.65
C ILE A 466 -8.42 -17.87 13.10
N ALA A 467 -9.67 -18.11 13.46
CA ALA A 467 -10.23 -19.42 13.86
C ALA A 467 -11.72 -19.50 13.58
#